data_8a3db9b583b6cb95425ee706a4d6bb3a
#
_entry.id   8a3db9b583b6cb95425ee706a4d6bb3a
#
_cell.length_a   1.000
_cell.length_b   1.000
_cell.length_c   1.000
_cell.angle_alpha   90.00
_cell.angle_beta   90.00
_cell.angle_gamma   90.00
#
_symmetry.space_group_name_H-M   'P 1'
#
loop_
_entity.id
_entity.type
_entity.pdbx_description
1 polymer ?
#
loop_
_entity_poly.entity_id
_entity_poly.type
_entity_poly.pdbx_seq_one_letter_code
_entity_poly.pdbx_strand_id
1 'polypeptide(L)'
;RDRLRSRGLGDVYKRQDYMFIDMPPGTGDVPLTIFQSVPLDGIVIVSSPQELVGMIVEKAVNMARMMNVPILGLVENMSYVECPDCGKQIKVFGESHIDEIAAEYDVPVLAKLPMDPALAAACDAGKIEYVENNYMKDAIEVLKKL
;
A
#
# COMPACT_ATOMS: atom_id res chain seq x y z
N ARG A 1 -32.04 -6.40 -18.32
CA ARG A 1 -31.30 -6.93 -17.12
C ARG A 1 -30.04 -6.13 -16.86
N ASP A 2 -29.26 -5.74 -17.85
CA ASP A 2 -28.00 -5.00 -17.69
C ASP A 2 -28.19 -3.56 -17.21
N ARG A 3 -29.28 -2.89 -17.61
CA ARG A 3 -29.62 -1.54 -17.12
C ARG A 3 -29.93 -1.47 -15.64
N LEU A 4 -30.45 -2.53 -15.04
CA LEU A 4 -30.75 -2.59 -13.61
C LEU A 4 -29.47 -2.86 -12.78
N ARG A 5 -28.51 -3.62 -13.30
CA ARG A 5 -27.20 -3.83 -12.66
C ARG A 5 -26.37 -2.56 -12.68
N SER A 6 -26.34 -1.81 -13.77
CA SER A 6 -25.60 -0.56 -13.87
C SER A 6 -26.14 0.54 -12.95
N ARG A 7 -27.46 0.59 -12.70
CA ARG A 7 -28.07 1.52 -11.75
C ARG A 7 -27.73 1.19 -10.30
N GLY A 8 -27.73 -0.09 -9.92
CA GLY A 8 -27.35 -0.52 -8.57
C GLY A 8 -25.88 -0.25 -8.24
N LEU A 9 -24.99 -0.50 -9.17
CA LEU A 9 -23.57 -0.19 -9.03
C LEU A 9 -23.31 1.32 -8.96
N GLY A 10 -24.00 2.11 -9.77
CA GLY A 10 -23.86 3.57 -9.78
C GLY A 10 -24.31 4.22 -8.46
N ASP A 11 -25.35 3.69 -7.81
CA ASP A 11 -25.82 4.22 -6.51
C ASP A 11 -24.89 3.82 -5.35
N VAL A 12 -24.29 2.64 -5.39
CA VAL A 12 -23.26 2.21 -4.43
C VAL A 12 -22.00 3.07 -4.59
N TYR A 13 -21.58 3.32 -5.82
CA TYR A 13 -20.40 4.13 -6.14
C TYR A 13 -20.53 5.59 -5.67
N LYS A 14 -21.70 6.17 -5.74
CA LYS A 14 -21.96 7.56 -5.31
C LYS A 14 -21.96 7.76 -3.78
N ARG A 15 -21.87 6.68 -3.00
CA ARG A 15 -21.85 6.72 -1.54
C ARG A 15 -20.49 6.33 -0.93
N GLN A 16 -19.48 6.17 -1.77
CA GLN A 16 -18.12 5.81 -1.34
C GLN A 16 -17.26 7.06 -1.30
N ASP A 17 -16.54 7.24 -0.20
CA ASP A 17 -15.59 8.34 -0.04
C ASP A 17 -14.25 8.00 -0.67
N TYR A 18 -13.85 6.71 -0.63
CA TYR A 18 -12.58 6.22 -1.16
C TYR A 18 -12.78 4.96 -1.99
N MET A 19 -11.99 4.82 -3.04
CA MET A 19 -11.84 3.61 -3.82
C MET A 19 -10.37 3.19 -3.82
N PHE A 20 -10.08 1.99 -3.31
CA PHE A 20 -8.77 1.40 -3.36
C PHE A 20 -8.69 0.38 -4.49
N ILE A 21 -7.61 0.43 -5.27
CA ILE A 21 -7.34 -0.52 -6.34
C ILE A 21 -6.08 -1.28 -5.98
N ASP A 22 -6.22 -2.55 -5.61
CA ASP A 22 -5.10 -3.46 -5.40
C ASP A 22 -4.61 -3.97 -6.75
N MET A 23 -3.34 -3.71 -7.04
CA MET A 23 -2.74 -4.00 -8.34
C MET A 23 -1.76 -5.18 -8.23
N PRO A 24 -1.60 -5.97 -9.31
CA PRO A 24 -0.58 -7.01 -9.34
C PRO A 24 0.82 -6.39 -9.20
N PRO A 25 1.82 -7.18 -8.75
CA PRO A 25 3.17 -6.69 -8.57
C PRO A 25 3.83 -6.28 -9.90
N GLY A 26 4.73 -5.32 -9.81
CA GLY A 26 5.54 -4.85 -10.92
C GLY A 26 4.96 -3.65 -11.65
N THR A 27 5.62 -3.31 -12.77
CA THR A 27 5.33 -2.13 -13.61
C THR A 27 4.85 -2.53 -15.01
N GLY A 28 4.09 -3.63 -15.09
CA GLY A 28 3.59 -4.16 -16.35
C GLY A 28 2.35 -3.45 -16.87
N ASP A 29 1.66 -4.11 -17.79
CA ASP A 29 0.52 -3.53 -18.54
C ASP A 29 -0.67 -3.15 -17.67
N VAL A 30 -0.90 -3.87 -16.56
CA VAL A 30 -2.07 -3.61 -15.69
C VAL A 30 -1.93 -2.28 -14.95
N PRO A 31 -0.86 -2.00 -14.20
CA PRO A 31 -0.64 -0.67 -13.62
C PRO A 31 -0.66 0.44 -14.65
N LEU A 32 -0.03 0.24 -15.81
CA LEU A 32 -0.02 1.23 -16.88
C LEU A 32 -1.43 1.55 -17.39
N THR A 33 -2.25 0.52 -17.60
CA THR A 33 -3.63 0.68 -18.04
C THR A 33 -4.47 1.43 -17.00
N ILE A 34 -4.32 1.12 -15.72
CA ILE A 34 -5.02 1.82 -14.64
C ILE A 34 -4.62 3.29 -14.60
N PHE A 35 -3.32 3.59 -14.66
CA PHE A 35 -2.82 4.98 -14.65
C PHE A 35 -3.31 5.80 -15.85
N GLN A 36 -3.54 5.16 -16.99
CA GLN A 36 -4.07 5.83 -18.20
C GLN A 36 -5.59 5.99 -18.21
N SER A 37 -6.30 5.10 -17.51
CA SER A 37 -7.76 4.98 -17.67
C SER A 37 -8.55 5.49 -16.47
N VAL A 38 -7.93 5.56 -15.29
CA VAL A 38 -8.59 5.95 -14.04
C VAL A 38 -7.97 7.24 -13.51
N PRO A 39 -8.77 8.27 -13.21
CA PRO A 39 -8.26 9.44 -12.51
C PRO A 39 -7.90 9.04 -11.08
N LEU A 40 -6.60 8.96 -10.80
CA LEU A 40 -6.07 8.58 -9.49
C LEU A 40 -5.66 9.83 -8.70
N ASP A 41 -6.10 9.93 -7.45
CA ASP A 41 -5.64 10.96 -6.53
C ASP A 41 -4.22 10.69 -6.06
N GLY A 42 -3.77 9.43 -6.08
CA GLY A 42 -2.39 9.05 -5.83
C GLY A 42 -2.21 7.55 -5.68
N ILE A 43 -0.95 7.14 -5.51
CA ILE A 43 -0.57 5.75 -5.28
C ILE A 43 0.23 5.61 -3.99
N VAL A 44 0.07 4.46 -3.35
CA VAL A 44 0.95 3.98 -2.27
C VAL A 44 1.76 2.82 -2.82
N ILE A 45 3.08 2.91 -2.72
CA ILE A 45 3.97 1.84 -3.17
C ILE A 45 4.27 0.95 -1.97
N VAL A 46 3.91 -0.33 -2.08
CA VAL A 46 4.14 -1.33 -1.04
C VAL A 46 5.36 -2.18 -1.39
N SER A 47 6.25 -2.35 -0.45
CA SER A 47 7.50 -3.07 -0.60
C SER A 47 7.79 -3.99 0.59
N SER A 48 8.90 -4.72 0.56
CA SER A 48 9.42 -5.52 1.68
C SER A 48 10.92 -5.21 1.89
N PRO A 49 11.56 -5.57 3.03
CA PRO A 49 12.95 -5.19 3.33
C PRO A 49 14.05 -5.88 2.50
N GLN A 50 13.70 -6.65 1.47
CA GLN A 50 14.67 -7.41 0.67
C GLN A 50 15.49 -6.49 -0.26
N GLU A 51 16.76 -6.81 -0.51
CA GLU A 51 17.71 -6.00 -1.30
C GLU A 51 17.23 -5.64 -2.71
N LEU A 52 16.51 -6.55 -3.38
CA LEU A 52 16.00 -6.30 -4.75
C LEU A 52 14.83 -5.31 -4.81
N VAL A 53 14.27 -4.95 -3.68
CA VAL A 53 13.11 -4.07 -3.59
C VAL A 53 13.43 -2.63 -3.99
N GLY A 54 14.63 -2.14 -3.73
CA GLY A 54 15.05 -0.81 -4.18
C GLY A 54 14.80 -0.59 -5.67
N MET A 55 15.20 -1.54 -6.49
CA MET A 55 14.99 -1.47 -7.95
C MET A 55 13.50 -1.52 -8.34
N ILE A 56 12.68 -2.25 -7.59
CA ILE A 56 11.22 -2.33 -7.85
C ILE A 56 10.55 -1.02 -7.50
N VAL A 57 10.90 -0.44 -6.34
CA VAL A 57 10.40 0.88 -5.91
C VAL A 57 10.82 1.96 -6.89
N GLU A 58 12.09 1.98 -7.30
CA GLU A 58 12.60 2.90 -8.32
C GLU A 58 11.76 2.85 -9.62
N LYS A 59 11.51 1.66 -10.15
CA LYS A 59 10.69 1.49 -11.36
C LYS A 59 9.27 1.99 -11.17
N ALA A 60 8.65 1.72 -10.01
CA ALA A 60 7.30 2.18 -9.70
C ALA A 60 7.23 3.71 -9.57
N VAL A 61 8.21 4.33 -8.89
CA VAL A 61 8.34 5.79 -8.77
C VAL A 61 8.51 6.43 -10.15
N ASN A 62 9.42 5.90 -10.97
CA ASN A 62 9.67 6.44 -12.30
C ASN A 62 8.44 6.32 -13.21
N MET A 63 7.72 5.20 -13.16
CA MET A 63 6.48 5.02 -13.91
C MET A 63 5.40 6.02 -13.46
N ALA A 64 5.18 6.16 -12.16
CA ALA A 64 4.21 7.12 -11.63
C ALA A 64 4.52 8.56 -12.05
N ARG A 65 5.80 8.96 -11.98
CA ARG A 65 6.26 10.28 -12.43
C ARG A 65 6.05 10.51 -13.92
N MET A 66 6.36 9.51 -14.76
CA MET A 66 6.13 9.59 -16.20
C MET A 66 4.65 9.74 -16.56
N MET A 67 3.76 9.16 -15.74
CA MET A 67 2.31 9.21 -15.92
C MET A 67 1.65 10.39 -15.19
N ASN A 68 2.44 11.25 -14.52
CA ASN A 68 1.97 12.34 -13.67
C ASN A 68 0.98 11.90 -12.58
N VAL A 69 1.17 10.69 -12.01
CA VAL A 69 0.37 10.18 -10.89
C VAL A 69 1.08 10.54 -9.58
N PRO A 70 0.40 11.20 -8.63
CA PRO A 70 0.99 11.54 -7.35
C PRO A 70 1.39 10.29 -6.55
N ILE A 71 2.55 10.33 -5.88
CA ILE A 71 3.00 9.27 -4.99
C ILE A 71 2.74 9.75 -3.55
N LEU A 72 1.82 9.10 -2.86
CA LEU A 72 1.42 9.46 -1.50
C LEU A 72 2.46 9.00 -0.48
N GLY A 73 3.16 7.90 -0.76
CA GLY A 73 4.23 7.41 0.08
C GLY A 73 4.55 5.92 -0.13
N LEU A 74 5.50 5.46 0.67
CA LEU A 74 5.97 4.08 0.70
C LEU A 74 5.46 3.37 1.96
N VAL A 75 5.12 2.10 1.83
CA VAL A 75 4.80 1.20 2.94
C VAL A 75 5.72 -0.01 2.86
N GLU A 76 6.45 -0.29 3.91
CA GLU A 76 7.25 -1.50 4.02
C GLU A 76 6.46 -2.58 4.77
N ASN A 77 6.07 -3.62 4.06
CA ASN A 77 5.44 -4.79 4.65
C ASN A 77 6.49 -5.81 5.10
N MET A 78 6.19 -6.62 6.10
CA MET A 78 7.09 -7.64 6.67
C MET A 78 8.42 -7.06 7.17
N SER A 79 8.39 -5.85 7.72
CA SER A 79 9.58 -5.10 8.14
C SER A 79 10.29 -5.78 9.30
N TYR A 80 9.56 -6.38 10.23
CA TYR A 80 10.10 -7.07 11.40
C TYR A 80 9.09 -8.06 11.99
N VAL A 81 9.57 -8.92 12.87
CA VAL A 81 8.75 -9.73 13.79
C VAL A 81 8.96 -9.19 15.20
N GLU A 82 7.90 -9.02 15.96
CA GLU A 82 7.99 -8.67 17.38
C GLU A 82 8.01 -9.94 18.23
N CYS A 83 9.02 -10.06 19.10
CA CYS A 83 9.10 -11.19 20.03
C CYS A 83 7.96 -11.10 21.06
N PRO A 84 7.11 -12.13 21.20
CA PRO A 84 5.98 -12.09 22.11
C PRO A 84 6.38 -12.01 23.59
N ASP A 85 7.58 -12.44 23.94
CA ASP A 85 8.04 -12.48 25.33
C ASP A 85 8.68 -11.18 25.80
N CYS A 86 9.42 -10.48 24.91
CA CYS A 86 10.20 -9.31 25.30
C CYS A 86 9.99 -8.07 24.43
N GLY A 87 9.14 -8.12 23.42
CA GLY A 87 8.86 -6.99 22.51
C GLY A 87 10.03 -6.59 21.60
N LYS A 88 11.13 -7.36 21.59
CA LYS A 88 12.27 -7.06 20.71
C LYS A 88 11.90 -7.27 19.25
N GLN A 89 12.19 -6.27 18.43
CA GLN A 89 12.03 -6.38 16.98
C GLN A 89 13.16 -7.20 16.35
N ILE A 90 12.79 -8.20 15.56
CA ILE A 90 13.68 -9.09 14.85
C ILE A 90 13.52 -8.84 13.36
N LYS A 91 14.57 -8.34 12.71
CA LYS A 91 14.59 -8.05 11.27
C LYS A 91 14.92 -9.31 10.49
N VAL A 92 13.91 -10.09 10.13
CA VAL A 92 14.06 -11.42 9.48
C VAL A 92 14.73 -11.32 8.11
N PHE A 93 14.47 -10.24 7.38
CA PHE A 93 15.02 -10.00 6.03
C PHE A 93 16.24 -9.07 6.02
N GLY A 94 16.86 -8.81 7.16
CA GLY A 94 17.99 -7.90 7.29
C GLY A 94 17.59 -6.45 7.58
N GLU A 95 18.53 -5.54 7.39
CA GLU A 95 18.28 -4.11 7.58
C GLU A 95 17.40 -3.54 6.47
N SER A 96 16.50 -2.66 6.85
CA SER A 96 15.63 -1.96 5.88
C SER A 96 16.38 -0.78 5.27
N HIS A 97 16.27 -0.63 3.96
CA HIS A 97 16.79 0.51 3.20
C HIS A 97 15.68 1.47 2.74
N ILE A 98 14.45 1.28 3.20
CA ILE A 98 13.31 2.06 2.73
C ILE A 98 13.44 3.56 3.04
N ASP A 99 14.06 3.91 4.17
CA ASP A 99 14.26 5.33 4.54
C ASP A 99 15.27 6.02 3.61
N GLU A 100 16.31 5.30 3.17
CA GLU A 100 17.30 5.78 2.22
C GLU A 100 16.66 6.01 0.85
N ILE A 101 15.85 5.04 0.38
CA ILE A 101 15.10 5.09 -0.86
C ILE A 101 14.06 6.22 -0.82
N ALA A 102 13.35 6.35 0.28
CA ALA A 102 12.36 7.41 0.50
C ALA A 102 13.00 8.80 0.39
N ALA A 103 14.17 8.98 1.01
CA ALA A 103 14.93 10.23 0.95
C ALA A 103 15.47 10.52 -0.48
N GLU A 104 15.95 9.50 -1.19
CA GLU A 104 16.45 9.64 -2.57
C GLU A 104 15.36 10.13 -3.53
N TYR A 105 14.13 9.61 -3.37
CA TYR A 105 13.01 9.97 -4.26
C TYR A 105 12.12 11.08 -3.72
N ASP A 106 12.43 11.66 -2.55
CA ASP A 106 11.60 12.67 -1.87
C ASP A 106 10.14 12.21 -1.69
N VAL A 107 9.98 10.98 -1.18
CA VAL A 107 8.69 10.33 -0.94
C VAL A 107 8.63 9.90 0.53
N PRO A 108 7.54 10.18 1.27
CA PRO A 108 7.46 9.81 2.69
C PRO A 108 7.30 8.30 2.89
N VAL A 109 7.89 7.77 3.98
CA VAL A 109 7.55 6.44 4.50
C VAL A 109 6.31 6.56 5.37
N LEU A 110 5.23 5.90 4.97
CA LEU A 110 3.93 5.96 5.64
C LEU A 110 3.77 4.91 6.75
N ALA A 111 4.39 3.75 6.57
CA ALA A 111 4.34 2.68 7.56
C ALA A 111 5.46 1.66 7.36
N LYS A 112 5.85 1.02 8.47
CA LYS A 112 6.66 -0.21 8.51
C LYS A 112 5.84 -1.25 9.28
N LEU A 113 5.33 -2.25 8.55
CA LEU A 113 4.39 -3.23 9.09
C LEU A 113 5.13 -4.46 9.60
N PRO A 114 4.79 -4.96 10.80
CA PRO A 114 5.32 -6.22 11.28
C PRO A 114 4.73 -7.42 10.56
N MET A 115 5.40 -8.55 10.64
CA MET A 115 4.77 -9.84 10.42
C MET A 115 3.94 -10.19 11.66
N ASP A 116 2.62 -10.00 11.56
CA ASP A 116 1.69 -10.20 12.66
C ASP A 116 0.79 -11.43 12.38
N PRO A 117 0.99 -12.55 13.11
CA PRO A 117 0.15 -13.74 12.94
C PRO A 117 -1.33 -13.50 13.28
N ALA A 118 -1.63 -12.55 14.18
CA ALA A 118 -3.01 -12.24 14.54
C ALA A 118 -3.71 -11.52 13.37
N LEU A 119 -3.00 -10.64 12.67
CA LEU A 119 -3.49 -9.98 11.47
C LEU A 119 -3.76 -11.00 10.35
N ALA A 120 -2.83 -11.95 10.13
CA ALA A 120 -2.99 -13.00 9.15
C ALA A 120 -4.23 -13.88 9.46
N ALA A 121 -4.38 -14.31 10.70
CA ALA A 121 -5.54 -15.10 11.13
C ALA A 121 -6.87 -14.32 10.98
N ALA A 122 -6.88 -13.02 11.23
CA ALA A 122 -8.06 -12.18 11.02
C ALA A 122 -8.41 -12.07 9.52
N CYS A 123 -7.42 -11.95 8.65
CA CYS A 123 -7.63 -11.97 7.20
C CYS A 123 -8.25 -13.29 6.74
N ASP A 124 -7.70 -14.43 7.18
CA ASP A 124 -8.20 -15.77 6.84
C ASP A 124 -9.63 -15.98 7.33
N ALA A 125 -9.99 -15.40 8.47
CA ALA A 125 -11.34 -15.45 9.03
C ALA A 125 -12.32 -14.44 8.40
N GLY A 126 -11.88 -13.55 7.48
CA GLY A 126 -12.68 -12.47 6.92
C GLY A 126 -13.10 -11.43 7.97
N LYS A 127 -12.25 -11.15 8.93
CA LYS A 127 -12.51 -10.25 10.08
C LYS A 127 -11.47 -9.15 10.23
N ILE A 128 -10.82 -8.77 9.15
CA ILE A 128 -9.75 -7.77 9.15
C ILE A 128 -10.23 -6.41 9.69
N GLU A 129 -11.49 -6.05 9.47
CA GLU A 129 -12.09 -4.80 9.92
C GLU A 129 -12.24 -4.67 11.45
N TYR A 130 -12.10 -5.79 12.18
CA TYR A 130 -12.15 -5.81 13.65
C TYR A 130 -10.76 -5.75 14.30
N VAL A 131 -9.70 -5.72 13.49
CA VAL A 131 -8.33 -5.65 14.02
C VAL A 131 -7.99 -4.21 14.34
N GLU A 132 -7.81 -3.92 15.63
CA GLU A 132 -7.35 -2.62 16.09
C GLU A 132 -5.83 -2.58 16.11
N ASN A 133 -5.23 -1.75 15.27
CA ASN A 133 -3.81 -1.45 15.29
C ASN A 133 -3.56 -0.01 14.82
N ASN A 134 -2.34 0.49 15.05
CA ASN A 134 -1.93 1.83 14.67
C ASN A 134 -0.84 1.83 13.56
N TYR A 135 -0.61 0.69 12.92
CA TYR A 135 0.49 0.56 11.95
C TYR A 135 0.38 1.51 10.76
N MET A 136 -0.86 1.82 10.33
CA MET A 136 -1.15 2.66 9.17
C MET A 136 -1.58 4.09 9.52
N LYS A 137 -1.29 4.56 10.75
CA LYS A 137 -1.75 5.88 11.22
C LYS A 137 -1.33 7.02 10.30
N ASP A 138 -0.06 7.06 9.91
CA ASP A 138 0.47 8.13 9.07
C ASP A 138 -0.10 8.06 7.64
N ALA A 139 -0.30 6.85 7.11
CA ALA A 139 -0.98 6.64 5.84
C ALA A 139 -2.43 7.17 5.87
N ILE A 140 -3.17 6.91 6.94
CA ILE A 140 -4.54 7.41 7.12
C ILE A 140 -4.56 8.94 7.17
N GLU A 141 -3.61 9.57 7.85
CA GLU A 141 -3.53 11.04 7.91
C GLU A 141 -3.21 11.68 6.54
N VAL A 142 -2.46 11.00 5.69
CA VAL A 142 -2.21 11.44 4.31
C VAL A 142 -3.49 11.29 3.48
N LEU A 143 -4.16 10.14 3.55
CA LEU A 143 -5.41 9.89 2.80
C LEU A 143 -6.54 10.87 3.16
N LYS A 144 -6.65 11.28 4.43
CA LYS A 144 -7.66 12.26 4.87
C LYS A 144 -7.46 13.67 4.29
N LYS A 145 -6.31 13.94 3.69
CA LYS A 145 -5.99 15.26 3.10
C LYS A 145 -6.26 15.32 1.59
N LEU A 146 -6.60 14.20 0.97
CA LEU A 146 -7.05 14.11 -0.42
C LEU A 146 -8.49 14.61 -0.56
#